data_e7a1d1e9dbbba695cebffcd07e32d5c1
#
_entry.id   e7a1d1e9dbbba695cebffcd07e32d5c1
#
_cell.length_a   1.000
_cell.length_b   1.000
_cell.length_c   1.000
_cell.angle_alpha   90.00
_cell.angle_beta   90.00
_cell.angle_gamma   90.00
#
_symmetry.space_group_name_H-M   'P 1'
#
loop_
_entity.id
_entity.type
_entity.pdbx_description
1 polymer ?
#
loop_
_entity_poly.entity_id
_entity_poly.type
_entity_poly.pdbx_seq_one_letter_code
_entity_poly.pdbx_strand_id
1 'polypeptide(L)'
;MKKIVAAGCILAMSLMLTGCEEQTRSKEAVFDQTQESNQDYSVSDEEVTEGTEEYRGFLLDNVFHSQTEGDIHYNVYIPESYDGSKPYALFFTLPGYQGLYFQGVGVNLQTEDFGFTAQEYNPEMIIVAPQLEDWGETSARQTIALAEYFLSNYNIDPNKVYGEGYSGGGETMSLVMSMRPDL
;
A
#
# COMPACT_ATOMS: atom_id res chain seq x y z
N MET A 1 -8.10 2.87 -55.77
CA MET A 1 -9.33 3.56 -56.18
C MET A 1 -10.53 2.85 -55.58
N LYS A 2 -11.17 3.45 -54.63
CA LYS A 2 -12.62 3.49 -54.37
C LYS A 2 -12.83 4.25 -53.05
N LYS A 3 -13.28 5.47 -53.21
CA LYS A 3 -13.81 6.35 -52.15
C LYS A 3 -15.22 5.86 -51.84
N ILE A 4 -15.60 5.84 -50.58
CA ILE A 4 -17.00 5.89 -50.17
C ILE A 4 -17.17 7.02 -49.17
N VAL A 5 -18.14 7.84 -49.50
CA VAL A 5 -18.48 9.14 -48.95
C VAL A 5 -19.48 9.00 -47.78
N ALA A 6 -19.44 9.96 -46.90
CA ALA A 6 -20.27 10.25 -45.76
C ALA A 6 -21.78 10.15 -45.94
N ALA A 7 -22.50 9.97 -44.88
CA ALA A 7 -23.82 10.58 -44.68
C ALA A 7 -24.03 10.85 -43.20
N GLY A 8 -24.12 12.12 -42.84
CA GLY A 8 -24.55 12.61 -41.54
C GLY A 8 -26.06 12.54 -41.41
N CYS A 9 -26.52 12.45 -40.16
CA CYS A 9 -27.86 12.82 -39.77
C CYS A 9 -27.79 13.68 -38.52
N ILE A 10 -28.05 14.95 -38.78
CA ILE A 10 -28.42 15.96 -37.78
C ILE A 10 -29.93 15.79 -37.54
N LEU A 11 -30.37 15.69 -36.30
CA LEU A 11 -31.76 16.03 -36.00
C LEU A 11 -31.79 16.86 -34.70
N ALA A 12 -32.37 18.01 -34.87
CA ALA A 12 -32.48 19.09 -33.94
C ALA A 12 -33.83 19.04 -33.17
N MET A 13 -33.83 19.74 -32.03
CA MET A 13 -34.94 20.48 -31.42
C MET A 13 -36.07 19.71 -30.70
N SER A 14 -36.22 20.00 -29.41
CA SER A 14 -37.38 20.84 -28.99
C SER A 14 -37.19 21.37 -27.57
N LEU A 15 -37.20 22.67 -27.45
CA LEU A 15 -37.47 23.42 -26.23
C LEU A 15 -38.94 23.24 -25.83
N MET A 16 -39.18 23.09 -24.52
CA MET A 16 -40.42 23.58 -23.89
C MET A 16 -40.08 24.27 -22.57
N LEU A 17 -40.27 25.56 -22.57
CA LEU A 17 -40.42 26.46 -21.41
C LEU A 17 -41.86 26.46 -20.98
N THR A 18 -42.12 26.40 -19.69
CA THR A 18 -43.20 27.05 -18.91
C THR A 18 -43.13 26.48 -17.48
N GLY A 19 -43.27 27.18 -16.41
CA GLY A 19 -43.58 28.51 -16.08
C GLY A 19 -43.41 28.70 -14.56
N CYS A 20 -43.24 29.90 -14.14
CA CYS A 20 -43.18 30.36 -12.74
C CYS A 20 -44.39 29.93 -11.90
N GLU A 21 -44.15 29.65 -10.62
CA GLU A 21 -44.99 30.22 -9.56
C GLU A 21 -44.20 30.36 -8.26
N GLU A 22 -44.24 31.58 -7.78
CA GLU A 22 -43.65 32.09 -6.57
C GLU A 22 -44.65 31.89 -5.42
N GLN A 23 -44.22 31.26 -4.33
CA GLN A 23 -44.92 31.50 -3.06
C GLN A 23 -43.95 31.47 -1.86
N THR A 24 -43.83 32.66 -1.31
CA THR A 24 -43.24 33.02 -0.03
C THR A 24 -43.94 32.35 1.15
N ARG A 25 -43.21 31.87 2.15
CA ARG A 25 -43.24 32.36 3.55
C ARG A 25 -42.65 31.39 4.57
N SER A 26 -41.58 31.89 5.14
CA SER A 26 -41.15 31.79 6.56
C SER A 26 -41.49 30.56 7.39
N LYS A 27 -40.44 29.91 7.94
CA LYS A 27 -40.19 29.93 9.39
C LYS A 27 -38.81 29.36 9.67
N GLU A 28 -38.12 30.10 10.52
CA GLU A 28 -36.90 29.70 11.20
C GLU A 28 -37.07 28.36 11.88
N ALA A 29 -36.09 27.47 11.64
CA ALA A 29 -35.74 26.42 12.57
C ALA A 29 -34.21 26.42 12.61
N VAL A 30 -33.67 27.02 13.64
CA VAL A 30 -32.32 26.82 14.14
C VAL A 30 -32.17 25.32 14.35
N PHE A 31 -31.32 24.70 13.55
CA PHE A 31 -30.84 23.33 13.83
C PHE A 31 -29.31 23.44 13.95
N ASP A 32 -28.91 23.80 15.16
CA ASP A 32 -27.59 23.58 15.68
C ASP A 32 -27.41 22.07 15.84
N GLN A 33 -26.62 21.46 14.99
CA GLN A 33 -25.92 20.21 15.29
C GLN A 33 -24.63 20.16 14.47
N THR A 34 -23.62 20.82 14.98
CA THR A 34 -22.25 20.40 14.89
C THR A 34 -22.12 19.03 15.56
N GLN A 35 -22.38 17.96 14.84
CA GLN A 35 -21.80 16.66 15.17
C GLN A 35 -20.42 16.64 14.52
N GLU A 36 -19.44 17.10 15.26
CA GLU A 36 -18.08 16.60 15.13
C GLU A 36 -18.18 15.08 15.35
N SER A 37 -18.10 14.33 14.26
CA SER A 37 -17.75 12.93 14.33
C SER A 37 -16.29 12.88 14.79
N ASN A 38 -16.07 12.84 16.09
CA ASN A 38 -14.87 12.25 16.64
C ASN A 38 -14.89 10.78 16.17
N GLN A 39 -14.30 10.52 15.01
CA GLN A 39 -13.72 9.22 14.76
C GLN A 39 -12.56 9.12 15.75
N ASP A 40 -12.89 8.47 16.86
CA ASP A 40 -11.91 7.90 17.76
C ASP A 40 -11.12 6.89 16.91
N TYR A 41 -9.99 7.34 16.37
CA TYR A 41 -8.97 6.45 15.86
C TYR A 41 -8.44 5.74 17.10
N SER A 42 -9.11 4.64 17.46
CA SER A 42 -8.48 3.66 18.33
C SER A 42 -7.17 3.29 17.63
N VAL A 43 -6.05 3.65 18.26
CA VAL A 43 -4.74 3.09 17.94
C VAL A 43 -4.98 1.58 17.91
N SER A 44 -4.88 0.96 16.74
CA SER A 44 -5.04 -0.47 16.62
C SER A 44 -3.96 -1.10 17.49
N ASP A 45 -4.33 -1.98 18.40
CA ASP A 45 -3.40 -2.80 19.18
C ASP A 45 -2.73 -3.86 18.26
N GLU A 46 -2.27 -3.44 17.10
CA GLU A 46 -1.50 -4.26 16.18
C GLU A 46 -0.09 -4.34 16.73
N GLU A 47 0.29 -5.53 17.14
CA GLU A 47 1.57 -5.80 17.79
C GLU A 47 2.53 -6.47 16.80
N VAL A 48 3.82 -6.20 16.96
CA VAL A 48 4.88 -6.91 16.25
C VAL A 48 5.64 -7.78 17.23
N THR A 49 5.78 -9.05 16.90
CA THR A 49 6.75 -9.93 17.55
C THR A 49 8.05 -9.85 16.76
N GLU A 50 9.09 -9.32 17.38
CA GLU A 50 10.41 -9.21 16.75
C GLU A 50 11.08 -10.58 16.64
N GLY A 51 11.76 -10.81 15.52
CA GLY A 51 12.63 -11.95 15.33
C GLY A 51 13.89 -11.87 16.21
N THR A 52 14.68 -12.93 16.21
CA THR A 52 15.90 -13.03 17.05
C THR A 52 17.16 -13.34 16.25
N GLU A 53 17.04 -13.60 14.97
CA GLU A 53 18.16 -13.94 14.09
C GLU A 53 18.42 -12.83 13.09
N GLU A 54 19.68 -12.65 12.73
CA GLU A 54 20.07 -11.66 11.74
C GLU A 54 20.76 -12.31 10.53
N TYR A 55 20.51 -11.75 9.35
CA TYR A 55 21.20 -12.12 8.13
C TYR A 55 21.57 -10.87 7.34
N ARG A 56 22.87 -10.58 7.21
CA ARG A 56 23.42 -9.42 6.47
C ARG A 56 22.74 -8.07 6.85
N GLY A 57 22.45 -7.90 8.15
CA GLY A 57 21.82 -6.70 8.68
C GLY A 57 20.29 -6.72 8.71
N PHE A 58 19.65 -7.71 8.11
CA PHE A 58 18.21 -7.91 8.27
C PHE A 58 17.91 -8.70 9.54
N LEU A 59 16.98 -8.20 10.36
CA LEU A 59 16.32 -8.96 11.40
C LEU A 59 15.31 -9.90 10.73
N LEU A 60 15.46 -11.22 10.97
CA LEU A 60 14.66 -12.24 10.30
C LEU A 60 13.41 -12.59 11.11
N ASP A 61 12.35 -12.96 10.39
CA ASP A 61 11.13 -13.57 10.92
C ASP A 61 10.42 -12.71 11.98
N ASN A 62 10.31 -11.42 11.71
CA ASN A 62 9.37 -10.59 12.47
C ASN A 62 7.95 -10.97 12.10
N VAL A 63 7.03 -10.90 13.04
CA VAL A 63 5.61 -11.20 12.82
C VAL A 63 4.78 -9.97 13.15
N PHE A 64 4.13 -9.41 12.14
CA PHE A 64 3.13 -8.39 12.32
C PHE A 64 1.75 -9.04 12.50
N HIS A 65 1.13 -8.85 13.66
CA HIS A 65 -0.18 -9.40 14.01
C HIS A 65 -1.28 -8.47 13.49
N SER A 66 -1.61 -8.59 12.20
CA SER A 66 -2.65 -7.78 11.58
C SER A 66 -4.04 -8.27 11.99
N GLN A 67 -4.94 -7.34 12.32
CA GLN A 67 -6.33 -7.66 12.66
C GLN A 67 -7.14 -8.16 11.47
N THR A 68 -6.73 -7.83 10.25
CA THR A 68 -7.46 -8.17 9.02
C THR A 68 -6.79 -9.28 8.22
N GLU A 69 -5.45 -9.33 8.21
CA GLU A 69 -4.68 -10.23 7.33
C GLU A 69 -3.96 -11.34 8.13
N GLY A 70 -4.18 -11.42 9.47
CA GLY A 70 -3.55 -12.41 10.34
C GLY A 70 -2.07 -12.16 10.59
N ASP A 71 -1.34 -13.22 10.91
CA ASP A 71 0.10 -13.15 11.16
C ASP A 71 0.87 -13.00 9.83
N ILE A 72 1.65 -11.93 9.73
CA ILE A 72 2.42 -11.61 8.53
C ILE A 72 3.90 -11.69 8.87
N HIS A 73 4.57 -12.68 8.33
CA HIS A 73 6.01 -12.87 8.51
C HIS A 73 6.80 -11.98 7.55
N TYR A 74 7.84 -11.33 8.06
CA TYR A 74 8.71 -10.48 7.24
C TYR A 74 10.10 -10.36 7.82
N ASN A 75 11.06 -10.02 6.97
CA ASN A 75 12.40 -9.63 7.38
C ASN A 75 12.55 -8.12 7.16
N VAL A 76 13.29 -7.45 8.02
CA VAL A 76 13.44 -6.00 7.96
C VAL A 76 14.90 -5.58 8.16
N TYR A 77 15.33 -4.64 7.35
CA TYR A 77 16.54 -3.87 7.56
C TYR A 77 16.19 -2.44 7.94
N ILE A 78 16.61 -2.03 9.13
CA ILE A 78 16.53 -0.65 9.59
C ILE A 78 17.97 -0.15 9.74
N PRO A 79 18.38 0.89 8.98
CA PRO A 79 19.74 1.42 9.10
C PRO A 79 20.05 1.85 10.53
N GLU A 80 21.28 1.60 11.01
CA GLU A 80 21.74 2.07 12.35
C GLU A 80 21.60 3.58 12.53
N SER A 81 21.63 4.33 11.43
CA SER A 81 21.46 5.79 11.43
C SER A 81 20.02 6.25 11.57
N TYR A 82 19.04 5.34 11.53
CA TYR A 82 17.63 5.70 11.70
C TYR A 82 17.33 5.94 13.17
N ASP A 83 16.95 7.17 13.51
CA ASP A 83 16.53 7.59 14.85
C ASP A 83 15.14 8.25 14.88
N GLY A 84 14.43 8.20 13.77
CA GLY A 84 13.10 8.80 13.61
C GLY A 84 13.09 10.33 13.49
N SER A 85 14.24 11.01 13.56
CA SER A 85 14.30 12.48 13.52
C SER A 85 14.05 13.07 12.14
N LYS A 86 14.27 12.30 11.08
CA LYS A 86 14.02 12.69 9.68
C LYS A 86 13.35 11.56 8.90
N PRO A 87 12.60 11.90 7.84
CA PRO A 87 11.93 10.87 7.04
C PRO A 87 12.91 10.06 6.19
N TYR A 88 12.77 8.74 6.21
CA TYR A 88 13.51 7.80 5.39
C TYR A 88 12.65 7.30 4.22
N ALA A 89 13.28 6.70 3.21
CA ALA A 89 12.57 5.95 2.19
C ALA A 89 12.14 4.57 2.75
N LEU A 90 11.12 3.98 2.13
CA LEU A 90 10.65 2.62 2.40
C LEU A 90 10.75 1.80 1.12
N PHE A 91 11.31 0.60 1.21
CA PHE A 91 11.47 -0.28 0.05
C PHE A 91 10.96 -1.69 0.38
N PHE A 92 10.12 -2.23 -0.49
CA PHE A 92 9.66 -3.61 -0.43
C PHE A 92 10.35 -4.44 -1.50
N THR A 93 10.85 -5.62 -1.12
CA THR A 93 11.40 -6.61 -2.05
C THR A 93 10.60 -7.92 -1.93
N LEU A 94 9.94 -8.32 -3.01
CA LEU A 94 9.07 -9.47 -3.08
C LEU A 94 9.73 -10.59 -3.89
N PRO A 95 9.88 -11.80 -3.31
CA PRO A 95 10.67 -12.87 -3.90
C PRO A 95 9.95 -13.61 -5.02
N GLY A 96 10.72 -14.36 -5.80
CA GLY A 96 10.22 -15.42 -6.66
C GLY A 96 9.88 -16.70 -5.90
N TYR A 97 9.61 -17.77 -6.66
CA TYR A 97 9.17 -19.08 -6.11
C TYR A 97 10.10 -19.64 -5.03
N GLN A 98 11.42 -19.55 -5.22
CA GLN A 98 12.38 -20.07 -4.27
C GLN A 98 12.42 -19.32 -2.94
N GLY A 99 11.82 -18.12 -2.88
CA GLY A 99 11.79 -17.26 -1.69
C GLY A 99 10.46 -17.30 -0.94
N LEU A 100 9.49 -18.15 -1.31
CA LEU A 100 8.25 -18.29 -0.56
C LEU A 100 8.47 -18.85 0.85
N TYR A 101 7.63 -18.48 1.81
CA TYR A 101 7.80 -18.78 3.23
C TYR A 101 7.94 -20.27 3.54
N PHE A 102 7.23 -21.13 2.82
CA PHE A 102 7.32 -22.59 3.01
C PHE A 102 8.71 -23.17 2.68
N GLN A 103 9.57 -22.42 1.98
CA GLN A 103 10.96 -22.82 1.69
C GLN A 103 11.88 -22.61 2.90
N GLY A 104 11.48 -21.78 3.85
CA GLY A 104 12.20 -21.50 5.09
C GLY A 104 12.32 -20.00 5.39
N VAL A 105 12.57 -19.71 6.67
CA VAL A 105 12.78 -18.35 7.15
C VAL A 105 14.00 -17.70 6.48
N GLY A 106 13.82 -16.47 6.00
CA GLY A 106 14.90 -15.69 5.37
C GLY A 106 15.36 -16.18 3.99
N VAL A 107 14.73 -17.21 3.44
CA VAL A 107 15.09 -17.74 2.10
C VAL A 107 14.84 -16.69 1.02
N ASN A 108 13.84 -15.83 1.17
CA ASN A 108 13.58 -14.70 0.28
C ASN A 108 14.76 -13.72 0.15
N LEU A 109 15.63 -13.62 1.17
CA LEU A 109 16.85 -12.81 1.11
C LEU A 109 18.07 -13.59 0.58
N GLN A 110 17.99 -14.92 0.48
CA GLN A 110 19.08 -15.75 0.02
C GLN A 110 19.01 -16.06 -1.48
N THR A 111 17.84 -15.90 -2.07
CA THR A 111 17.59 -16.23 -3.48
C THR A 111 17.82 -15.05 -4.42
N GLU A 112 17.59 -13.82 -3.93
CA GLU A 112 17.79 -12.60 -4.71
C GLU A 112 18.54 -11.53 -3.88
N ASP A 113 19.42 -10.77 -4.52
CA ASP A 113 20.24 -9.73 -3.88
C ASP A 113 19.60 -8.33 -3.86
N PHE A 114 18.32 -8.18 -4.24
CA PHE A 114 17.68 -6.86 -4.39
C PHE A 114 17.67 -6.04 -3.09
N GLY A 115 17.33 -6.67 -1.96
CA GLY A 115 17.34 -6.01 -0.65
C GLY A 115 18.73 -5.51 -0.27
N PHE A 116 19.78 -6.27 -0.55
CA PHE A 116 21.16 -5.86 -0.26
C PHE A 116 21.67 -4.78 -1.21
N THR A 117 21.31 -4.85 -2.49
CA THR A 117 21.59 -3.78 -3.46
C THR A 117 20.91 -2.48 -3.05
N ALA A 118 19.68 -2.57 -2.52
CA ALA A 118 18.94 -1.42 -2.02
C ALA A 118 19.63 -0.76 -0.82
N GLN A 119 20.23 -1.54 0.12
CA GLN A 119 21.05 -1.00 1.22
C GLN A 119 22.23 -0.16 0.71
N GLU A 120 22.93 -0.68 -0.32
CA GLU A 120 24.09 0.00 -0.90
C GLU A 120 23.69 1.26 -1.66
N TYR A 121 22.52 1.24 -2.30
CA TYR A 121 22.02 2.33 -3.12
C TYR A 121 21.58 3.55 -2.31
N ASN A 122 20.88 3.33 -1.21
CA ASN A 122 20.36 4.41 -0.36
C ASN A 122 20.50 4.06 1.13
N PRO A 123 21.46 4.68 1.85
CA PRO A 123 21.64 4.42 3.27
C PRO A 123 20.53 4.98 4.17
N GLU A 124 19.61 5.78 3.62
CA GLU A 124 18.45 6.35 4.32
C GLU A 124 17.16 5.66 3.87
N MET A 125 17.16 4.33 3.89
CA MET A 125 16.03 3.52 3.45
C MET A 125 15.80 2.34 4.37
N ILE A 126 14.58 2.19 4.88
CA ILE A 126 14.11 0.98 5.55
C ILE A 126 13.72 -0.01 4.46
N ILE A 127 14.13 -1.27 4.60
CA ILE A 127 13.86 -2.31 3.60
C ILE A 127 13.09 -3.43 4.26
N VAL A 128 11.94 -3.76 3.69
CA VAL A 128 11.03 -4.82 4.14
C VAL A 128 11.01 -5.92 3.09
N ALA A 129 11.27 -7.14 3.53
CA ALA A 129 11.22 -8.34 2.70
C ALA A 129 10.13 -9.28 3.25
N PRO A 130 8.86 -9.13 2.81
CA PRO A 130 7.79 -10.01 3.24
C PRO A 130 8.09 -11.46 2.91
N GLN A 131 7.75 -12.36 3.83
CA GLN A 131 7.84 -13.80 3.60
C GLN A 131 6.51 -14.29 3.03
N LEU A 132 6.34 -14.15 1.71
CA LEU A 132 5.10 -14.42 1.02
C LEU A 132 4.69 -15.90 1.11
N GLU A 133 3.40 -16.15 1.24
CA GLU A 133 2.82 -17.51 1.23
C GLU A 133 2.49 -17.96 -0.19
N ASP A 134 2.09 -17.03 -1.04
CA ASP A 134 1.70 -17.24 -2.43
C ASP A 134 2.07 -16.02 -3.30
N TRP A 135 1.52 -15.91 -4.50
CA TRP A 135 1.66 -14.75 -5.38
C TRP A 135 0.31 -14.09 -5.66
N GLY A 136 -0.70 -14.44 -4.88
CA GLY A 136 -2.08 -14.01 -5.04
C GLY A 136 -2.47 -12.81 -4.20
N GLU A 137 -3.78 -12.66 -4.06
CA GLU A 137 -4.36 -11.53 -3.34
C GLU A 137 -4.04 -11.54 -1.84
N THR A 138 -3.84 -12.71 -1.23
CA THR A 138 -3.49 -12.80 0.20
C THR A 138 -2.16 -12.11 0.45
N SER A 139 -1.10 -12.53 -0.26
CA SER A 139 0.21 -11.91 -0.12
C SER A 139 0.21 -10.43 -0.54
N ALA A 140 -0.63 -10.04 -1.50
CA ALA A 140 -0.78 -8.63 -1.87
C ALA A 140 -1.39 -7.80 -0.72
N ARG A 141 -2.47 -8.27 -0.09
CA ARG A 141 -3.09 -7.60 1.08
C ARG A 141 -2.13 -7.55 2.26
N GLN A 142 -1.42 -8.63 2.53
CA GLN A 142 -0.39 -8.69 3.58
C GLN A 142 0.72 -7.66 3.33
N THR A 143 1.18 -7.54 2.08
CA THR A 143 2.18 -6.52 1.71
C THR A 143 1.66 -5.10 1.91
N ILE A 144 0.39 -4.84 1.56
CA ILE A 144 -0.28 -3.55 1.79
C ILE A 144 -0.36 -3.26 3.29
N ALA A 145 -0.80 -4.21 4.11
CA ALA A 145 -0.90 -4.06 5.55
C ALA A 145 0.46 -3.73 6.18
N LEU A 146 1.54 -4.39 5.75
CA LEU A 146 2.90 -4.04 6.16
C LEU A 146 3.28 -2.62 5.74
N ALA A 147 2.95 -2.19 4.52
CA ALA A 147 3.26 -0.85 4.07
C ALA A 147 2.54 0.20 4.92
N GLU A 148 1.27 0.00 5.23
CA GLU A 148 0.48 0.87 6.11
C GLU A 148 1.05 0.90 7.53
N TYR A 149 1.45 -0.25 8.07
CA TYR A 149 2.11 -0.35 9.36
C TYR A 149 3.40 0.49 9.41
N PHE A 150 4.29 0.32 8.42
CA PHE A 150 5.55 1.08 8.38
C PHE A 150 5.32 2.58 8.20
N LEU A 151 4.39 2.98 7.34
CA LEU A 151 4.03 4.39 7.15
C LEU A 151 3.43 5.03 8.42
N SER A 152 2.76 4.24 9.25
CA SER A 152 2.11 4.74 10.47
C SER A 152 3.05 4.77 11.68
N ASN A 153 4.05 3.88 11.73
CA ASN A 153 4.88 3.69 12.92
C ASN A 153 6.32 4.20 12.76
N TYR A 154 6.76 4.48 11.53
CA TYR A 154 8.09 4.98 11.24
C TYR A 154 8.02 6.35 10.55
N ASN A 155 9.05 7.18 10.74
CA ASN A 155 9.14 8.44 10.02
C ASN A 155 9.59 8.18 8.56
N ILE A 156 8.63 7.92 7.69
CA ILE A 156 8.81 7.64 6.27
C ILE A 156 8.33 8.82 5.43
N ASP A 157 9.07 9.16 4.37
CA ASP A 157 8.60 10.07 3.34
C ASP A 157 7.57 9.33 2.45
N PRO A 158 6.27 9.70 2.50
CA PRO A 158 5.24 8.98 1.74
C PRO A 158 5.40 9.10 0.22
N ASN A 159 6.27 9.99 -0.27
CA ASN A 159 6.60 10.09 -1.68
C ASN A 159 7.82 9.23 -2.06
N LYS A 160 8.37 8.47 -1.12
CA LYS A 160 9.55 7.61 -1.32
C LYS A 160 9.26 6.18 -0.83
N VAL A 161 8.11 5.67 -1.23
CA VAL A 161 7.76 4.26 -1.06
C VAL A 161 8.02 3.55 -2.38
N TYR A 162 8.84 2.53 -2.34
CA TYR A 162 9.29 1.79 -3.52
C TYR A 162 8.99 0.31 -3.35
N GLY A 163 8.76 -0.36 -4.46
CA GLY A 163 8.57 -1.79 -4.47
C GLY A 163 9.25 -2.44 -5.67
N GLU A 164 9.83 -3.58 -5.42
CA GLU A 164 10.38 -4.48 -6.43
C GLU A 164 9.75 -5.86 -6.23
N GLY A 165 9.54 -6.58 -7.30
CA GLY A 165 9.06 -7.95 -7.27
C GLY A 165 9.69 -8.79 -8.37
N TYR A 166 10.34 -9.89 -7.98
CA TYR A 166 10.95 -10.82 -8.91
C TYR A 166 10.00 -11.97 -9.25
N SER A 167 9.82 -12.27 -10.55
CA SER A 167 9.00 -13.40 -11.01
C SER A 167 7.58 -13.37 -10.39
N GLY A 168 7.19 -14.36 -9.58
CA GLY A 168 5.91 -14.37 -8.85
C GLY A 168 5.73 -13.20 -7.90
N GLY A 169 6.80 -12.68 -7.29
CA GLY A 169 6.74 -11.42 -6.54
C GLY A 169 6.31 -10.24 -7.39
N GLY A 170 6.63 -10.23 -8.69
CA GLY A 170 6.13 -9.24 -9.65
C GLY A 170 4.61 -9.35 -9.88
N GLU A 171 4.05 -10.57 -9.85
CA GLU A 171 2.59 -10.76 -9.91
C GLU A 171 1.93 -10.17 -8.66
N THR A 172 2.45 -10.48 -7.47
CA THR A 172 1.98 -9.90 -6.21
C THR A 172 2.10 -8.37 -6.21
N MET A 173 3.23 -7.82 -6.64
CA MET A 173 3.40 -6.35 -6.73
C MET A 173 2.40 -5.70 -7.70
N SER A 174 2.07 -6.37 -8.80
CA SER A 174 1.05 -5.88 -9.73
C SER A 174 -0.34 -5.82 -9.08
N LEU A 175 -0.67 -6.77 -8.21
CA LEU A 175 -1.91 -6.75 -7.42
C LEU A 175 -1.87 -5.63 -6.37
N VAL A 176 -0.76 -5.45 -5.66
CA VAL A 176 -0.57 -4.32 -4.71
C VAL A 176 -0.84 -2.99 -5.41
N MET A 177 -0.21 -2.75 -6.55
CA MET A 177 -0.39 -1.52 -7.33
C MET A 177 -1.83 -1.35 -7.85
N SER A 178 -2.52 -2.46 -8.15
CA SER A 178 -3.93 -2.42 -8.57
C SER A 178 -4.88 -2.09 -7.42
N MET A 179 -4.60 -2.60 -6.21
CA MET A 179 -5.43 -2.41 -5.03
C MET A 179 -5.17 -1.05 -4.37
N ARG A 180 -3.91 -0.62 -4.34
CA ARG A 180 -3.44 0.60 -3.69
C ARG A 180 -2.48 1.39 -4.59
N PRO A 181 -3.00 2.01 -5.67
CA PRO A 181 -2.19 2.81 -6.60
C PRO A 181 -1.67 4.12 -5.99
N ASP A 182 -2.06 4.41 -4.78
CA ASP A 182 -1.70 5.59 -4.00
C ASP A 182 -0.50 5.36 -3.05
N LEU A 183 -0.07 4.10 -2.88
CA LEU A 183 1.09 3.72 -2.08
C LEU A 183 2.41 4.03 -2.76
#